data_6d9b6641f7d19df476d1445206215014
#
_entry.id   6d9b6641f7d19df476d1445206215014
#
_cell.length_a   1.000
_cell.length_b   1.000
_cell.length_c   1.000
_cell.angle_alpha   90.00
_cell.angle_beta   90.00
_cell.angle_gamma   90.00
#
_symmetry.space_group_name_H-M   'P 1'
#
loop_
_entity.id
_entity.type
_entity.pdbx_description
1 polymer ?
#
loop_
_entity_poly.entity_id
_entity_poly.type
_entity_poly.pdbx_seq_one_letter_code
_entity_poly.pdbx_strand_id
1 'polypeptide(L)'
;MRLIPYTTYFGSWFACLNGPISKGNSNLRRTLIGTGMQMMQQLTGINFIFYFGVTFFQQLGTISDPFMVSLVTTLVNVLSTPLSFWAVERFGRRRLLIWGATGMTIVQLITATVGVTVGRAGNPNASNAVIAMIALICLNIAMFAITWGPVAWVVVGETFPLPIRARGVAISTASNWFFNCLIAVVTPYLVGNAPGSANMGPAVFFLWGGLCCFSLAFAYFLVPEMRGLSLEQVDKMMEEVTPRKSAGWVPTTTFVADMQRDQGPGRAVNNEEPAPQAV
;
A
#
# COMPACT_ATOMS: atom_id res chain seq x y z
N MET A 1 -20.79 -7.74 -21.07
CA MET A 1 -19.87 -8.42 -20.10
C MET A 1 -19.90 -9.91 -20.38
N ARG A 2 -18.88 -10.49 -21.03
CA ARG A 2 -18.81 -11.94 -21.23
C ARG A 2 -18.49 -12.55 -19.88
N LEU A 3 -19.43 -13.20 -19.24
CA LEU A 3 -19.18 -14.08 -18.11
C LEU A 3 -18.26 -15.19 -18.63
N ILE A 4 -17.00 -15.16 -18.22
CA ILE A 4 -16.07 -16.27 -18.49
C ILE A 4 -16.61 -17.44 -17.67
N PRO A 5 -17.05 -18.54 -18.31
CA PRO A 5 -17.51 -19.70 -17.57
C PRO A 5 -16.31 -20.29 -16.83
N TYR A 6 -16.28 -20.09 -15.52
CA TYR A 6 -15.25 -20.68 -14.65
C TYR A 6 -15.54 -22.17 -14.48
N THR A 7 -15.27 -22.93 -15.50
CA THR A 7 -15.57 -24.39 -15.52
C THR A 7 -14.59 -25.20 -14.69
N THR A 8 -13.45 -24.62 -14.24
CA THR A 8 -12.48 -25.32 -13.42
C THR A 8 -11.90 -24.40 -12.34
N TYR A 9 -11.76 -24.88 -11.10
CA TYR A 9 -11.17 -24.16 -9.97
C TYR A 9 -9.79 -23.53 -10.30
N PHE A 10 -8.92 -24.30 -10.95
CA PHE A 10 -7.59 -23.82 -11.38
C PHE A 10 -7.64 -22.81 -12.54
N GLY A 11 -8.56 -22.96 -13.49
CA GLY A 11 -8.70 -22.03 -14.62
C GLY A 11 -8.94 -20.58 -14.18
N SER A 12 -9.56 -20.38 -13.04
CA SER A 12 -9.85 -19.06 -12.49
C SER A 12 -8.64 -18.39 -11.84
N TRP A 13 -7.64 -19.14 -11.35
CA TRP A 13 -6.37 -18.59 -10.87
C TRP A 13 -5.50 -18.17 -12.05
N PHE A 14 -5.44 -18.98 -13.11
CA PHE A 14 -4.74 -18.61 -14.35
C PHE A 14 -5.35 -17.39 -15.03
N ALA A 15 -6.64 -17.11 -14.83
CA ALA A 15 -7.28 -15.91 -15.34
C ALA A 15 -6.65 -14.62 -14.77
N CYS A 16 -6.09 -14.64 -13.55
CA CYS A 16 -5.37 -13.51 -12.97
C CYS A 16 -4.03 -13.22 -13.70
N LEU A 17 -3.46 -14.22 -14.33
CA LEU A 17 -2.17 -14.12 -15.05
C LEU A 17 -2.34 -13.94 -16.56
N ASN A 18 -3.59 -13.81 -17.04
CA ASN A 18 -3.88 -13.75 -18.46
C ASN A 18 -3.81 -12.31 -18.99
N GLY A 19 -3.32 -12.19 -20.23
CA GLY A 19 -3.26 -10.95 -21.00
C GLY A 19 -1.88 -10.30 -21.06
N PRO A 20 -1.63 -9.46 -22.07
CA PRO A 20 -0.34 -8.79 -22.25
C PRO A 20 -0.20 -7.62 -21.26
N ILE A 21 1.01 -7.44 -20.74
CA ILE A 21 1.35 -6.34 -19.79
C ILE A 21 1.10 -4.94 -20.40
N SER A 22 1.22 -4.83 -21.74
CA SER A 22 1.04 -3.57 -22.46
C SER A 22 -0.39 -3.04 -22.46
N LYS A 23 -1.40 -3.92 -22.32
CA LYS A 23 -2.81 -3.49 -22.25
C LYS A 23 -3.16 -3.04 -20.84
N GLY A 24 -3.75 -1.84 -20.74
CA GLY A 24 -4.11 -1.20 -19.48
C GLY A 24 -5.04 -2.03 -18.60
N ASN A 25 -6.02 -2.69 -19.19
CA ASN A 25 -7.04 -3.49 -18.51
C ASN A 25 -6.71 -5.00 -18.43
N SER A 26 -5.49 -5.42 -18.74
CA SER A 26 -5.12 -6.85 -18.67
C SER A 26 -5.08 -7.33 -17.21
N ASN A 27 -5.56 -8.55 -16.97
CA ASN A 27 -5.56 -9.15 -15.64
C ASN A 27 -4.15 -9.31 -15.08
N LEU A 28 -3.17 -9.68 -15.93
CA LEU A 28 -1.76 -9.80 -15.54
C LEU A 28 -1.22 -8.45 -15.02
N ARG A 29 -1.48 -7.35 -15.74
CA ARG A 29 -1.02 -6.02 -15.31
C ARG A 29 -1.63 -5.63 -13.96
N ARG A 30 -2.92 -5.89 -13.74
CA ARG A 30 -3.60 -5.64 -12.47
C ARG A 30 -3.02 -6.48 -11.34
N THR A 31 -2.72 -7.75 -11.62
CA THR A 31 -2.07 -8.63 -10.65
C THR A 31 -0.67 -8.13 -10.28
N LEU A 32 0.12 -7.66 -11.26
CA LEU A 32 1.43 -7.05 -10.99
C LEU A 32 1.32 -5.74 -10.20
N ILE A 33 0.30 -4.92 -10.45
CA ILE A 33 0.05 -3.71 -9.65
C ILE A 33 -0.33 -4.10 -8.23
N GLY A 34 -1.24 -5.06 -8.03
CA GLY A 34 -1.68 -5.49 -6.71
C GLY A 34 -0.57 -6.16 -5.89
N THR A 35 0.16 -7.11 -6.48
CA THR A 35 1.30 -7.78 -5.82
C THR A 35 2.44 -6.81 -5.55
N GLY A 36 2.76 -5.94 -6.51
CA GLY A 36 3.75 -4.89 -6.35
C GLY A 36 3.38 -3.87 -5.26
N MET A 37 2.10 -3.47 -5.16
CA MET A 37 1.61 -2.58 -4.11
C MET A 37 1.85 -3.18 -2.72
N GLN A 38 1.50 -4.45 -2.53
CA GLN A 38 1.68 -5.16 -1.26
C GLN A 38 3.15 -5.42 -0.94
N MET A 39 3.98 -5.69 -1.94
CA MET A 39 5.43 -5.76 -1.80
C MET A 39 6.01 -4.42 -1.36
N MET A 40 5.68 -3.33 -2.05
CA MET A 40 6.21 -1.99 -1.75
C MET A 40 5.78 -1.52 -0.36
N GLN A 41 4.57 -1.86 0.10
CA GLN A 41 4.13 -1.59 1.47
C GLN A 41 5.09 -2.21 2.49
N GLN A 42 5.51 -3.45 2.30
CA GLN A 42 6.45 -4.13 3.19
C GLN A 42 7.85 -3.50 3.13
N LEU A 43 8.30 -3.12 1.94
CA LEU A 43 9.60 -2.50 1.72
C LEU A 43 9.73 -1.06 2.27
N THR A 44 8.65 -0.47 2.81
CA THR A 44 8.75 0.80 3.55
C THR A 44 9.54 0.69 4.86
N GLY A 45 9.87 -0.53 5.33
CA GLY A 45 10.63 -0.77 6.54
C GLY A 45 9.83 -0.64 7.83
N ILE A 46 8.51 -0.49 7.77
CA ILE A 46 7.67 -0.36 8.97
C ILE A 46 7.76 -1.59 9.87
N ASN A 47 7.80 -2.79 9.29
CA ASN A 47 7.87 -4.04 10.04
C ASN A 47 9.23 -4.24 10.72
N PHE A 48 10.31 -3.65 10.21
CA PHE A 48 11.58 -3.57 10.93
C PHE A 48 11.39 -2.92 12.31
N ILE A 49 10.68 -1.79 12.36
CA ILE A 49 10.47 -1.06 13.60
C ILE A 49 9.59 -1.87 14.58
N PHE A 50 8.49 -2.46 14.09
CA PHE A 50 7.58 -3.21 14.96
C PHE A 50 8.16 -4.54 15.48
N TYR A 51 8.94 -5.25 14.67
CA TYR A 51 9.49 -6.56 15.08
C TYR A 51 10.80 -6.44 15.82
N PHE A 52 11.65 -5.51 15.42
CA PHE A 52 13.02 -5.41 15.91
C PHE A 52 13.33 -4.09 16.61
N GLY A 53 12.38 -3.18 16.74
CA GLY A 53 12.59 -1.86 17.33
C GLY A 53 13.11 -1.93 18.75
N VAL A 54 12.54 -2.80 19.60
CA VAL A 54 13.00 -3.00 20.99
C VAL A 54 14.48 -3.43 21.02
N THR A 55 14.81 -4.48 20.25
CA THR A 55 16.20 -4.98 20.16
C THR A 55 17.15 -3.95 19.60
N PHE A 56 16.72 -3.22 18.57
CA PHE A 56 17.50 -2.15 17.95
C PHE A 56 17.82 -1.03 18.96
N PHE A 57 16.84 -0.56 19.73
CA PHE A 57 17.05 0.47 20.72
C PHE A 57 17.85 -0.02 21.94
N GLN A 58 17.73 -1.30 22.33
CA GLN A 58 18.59 -1.91 23.35
C GLN A 58 20.06 -1.90 22.93
N GLN A 59 20.36 -2.19 21.66
CA GLN A 59 21.73 -2.18 21.14
C GLN A 59 22.35 -0.78 21.12
N LEU A 60 21.56 0.28 20.99
CA LEU A 60 22.04 1.66 21.08
C LEU A 60 22.45 2.06 22.52
N GLY A 61 22.00 1.31 23.54
CA GLY A 61 22.46 1.45 24.93
C GLY A 61 22.11 2.75 25.66
N THR A 62 21.31 3.62 25.03
CA THR A 62 21.05 4.99 25.51
C THR A 62 19.69 5.14 26.17
N ILE A 63 18.81 4.13 26.06
CA ILE A 63 17.42 4.18 26.52
C ILE A 63 17.25 3.29 27.74
N SER A 64 16.69 3.84 28.81
CA SER A 64 16.44 3.13 30.07
C SER A 64 15.35 2.06 29.90
N ASP A 65 14.32 2.31 29.08
CA ASP A 65 13.21 1.39 28.85
C ASP A 65 12.82 1.31 27.36
N PRO A 66 13.35 0.36 26.60
CA PRO A 66 13.01 0.16 25.19
C PRO A 66 11.55 -0.30 24.97
N PHE A 67 10.89 -0.90 25.96
CA PHE A 67 9.48 -1.27 25.85
C PHE A 67 8.58 -0.04 25.84
N MET A 68 8.93 1.01 26.57
CA MET A 68 8.21 2.31 26.51
C MET A 68 8.24 2.89 25.10
N VAL A 69 9.36 2.79 24.40
CA VAL A 69 9.47 3.24 23.00
C VAL A 69 8.54 2.44 22.09
N SER A 70 8.48 1.11 22.29
CA SER A 70 7.55 0.24 21.54
C SER A 70 6.08 0.61 21.80
N LEU A 71 5.73 0.92 23.05
CA LEU A 71 4.40 1.37 23.43
C LEU A 71 4.05 2.69 22.71
N VAL A 72 4.95 3.68 22.76
CA VAL A 72 4.74 5.00 22.11
C VAL A 72 4.57 4.84 20.61
N THR A 73 5.41 4.06 19.94
CA THR A 73 5.34 3.82 18.50
C THR A 73 4.03 3.14 18.09
N THR A 74 3.57 2.17 18.89
CA THR A 74 2.28 1.50 18.68
C THR A 74 1.11 2.45 18.87
N LEU A 75 1.13 3.29 19.91
CA LEU A 75 0.09 4.31 20.15
C LEU A 75 0.03 5.31 18.98
N VAL A 76 1.18 5.78 18.50
CA VAL A 76 1.23 6.67 17.33
C VAL A 76 0.59 6.00 16.12
N ASN A 77 0.87 4.73 15.86
CA ASN A 77 0.27 3.99 14.75
C ASN A 77 -1.26 3.93 14.89
N VAL A 78 -1.76 3.49 16.04
CA VAL A 78 -3.20 3.34 16.29
C VAL A 78 -3.94 4.68 16.20
N LEU A 79 -3.39 5.74 16.81
CA LEU A 79 -4.03 7.06 16.83
C LEU A 79 -3.97 7.76 15.46
N SER A 80 -2.97 7.47 14.64
CA SER A 80 -2.84 8.05 13.30
C SER A 80 -3.71 7.33 12.26
N THR A 81 -4.01 6.04 12.44
CA THR A 81 -4.79 5.25 11.48
C THR A 81 -6.17 5.82 11.16
N PRO A 82 -6.99 6.32 12.12
CA PRO A 82 -8.30 6.90 11.80
C PRO A 82 -8.23 8.10 10.85
N LEU A 83 -7.13 8.87 10.87
CA LEU A 83 -6.93 9.99 9.95
C LEU A 83 -6.86 9.54 8.49
N SER A 84 -6.49 8.28 8.24
CA SER A 84 -6.42 7.73 6.89
C SER A 84 -7.79 7.65 6.21
N PHE A 85 -8.86 7.36 6.95
CA PHE A 85 -10.22 7.27 6.40
C PHE A 85 -10.64 8.61 5.78
N TRP A 86 -10.46 9.69 6.53
CA TRP A 86 -10.73 11.03 6.01
C TRP A 86 -9.78 11.40 4.86
N ALA A 87 -8.49 11.08 4.98
CA ALA A 87 -7.48 11.45 4.01
C ALA A 87 -7.70 10.74 2.65
N VAL A 88 -8.07 9.45 2.66
CA VAL A 88 -8.33 8.65 1.44
C VAL A 88 -9.50 9.24 0.65
N GLU A 89 -10.56 9.68 1.32
CA GLU A 89 -11.71 10.28 0.65
C GLU A 89 -11.40 11.70 0.15
N ARG A 90 -10.60 12.46 0.92
CA ARG A 90 -10.31 13.87 0.61
C ARG A 90 -9.26 14.04 -0.49
N PHE A 91 -8.17 13.30 -0.45
CA PHE A 91 -7.01 13.48 -1.35
C PHE A 91 -6.92 12.45 -2.48
N GLY A 92 -7.56 11.30 -2.32
CA GLY A 92 -7.48 10.19 -3.26
C GLY A 92 -6.30 9.24 -2.98
N ARG A 93 -6.33 8.07 -3.63
CA ARG A 93 -5.41 6.96 -3.34
C ARG A 93 -3.99 7.26 -3.83
N ARG A 94 -3.86 7.66 -5.08
CA ARG A 94 -2.56 7.89 -5.72
C ARG A 94 -1.78 9.04 -5.08
N ARG A 95 -2.44 10.17 -4.81
CA ARG A 95 -1.79 11.34 -4.20
C ARG A 95 -1.29 11.02 -2.79
N LEU A 96 -2.10 10.30 -2.00
CA LEU A 96 -1.71 9.90 -0.64
C LEU A 96 -0.48 8.99 -0.66
N LEU A 97 -0.43 8.01 -1.55
CA LEU A 97 0.72 7.11 -1.67
C LEU A 97 2.00 7.86 -2.06
N ILE A 98 1.91 8.81 -3.00
CA ILE A 98 3.05 9.62 -3.42
C ILE A 98 3.54 10.50 -2.27
N TRP A 99 2.66 11.23 -1.59
CA TRP A 99 3.05 12.11 -0.48
C TRP A 99 3.58 11.31 0.71
N GLY A 100 2.94 10.18 1.03
CA GLY A 100 3.40 9.29 2.10
C GLY A 100 4.80 8.74 1.83
N ALA A 101 5.05 8.19 0.62
CA ALA A 101 6.35 7.67 0.26
C ALA A 101 7.43 8.77 0.25
N THR A 102 7.12 9.97 -0.26
CA THR A 102 8.05 11.11 -0.23
C THR A 102 8.42 11.50 1.20
N GLY A 103 7.42 11.65 2.07
CA GLY A 103 7.63 12.01 3.46
C GLY A 103 8.42 10.94 4.22
N MET A 104 8.06 9.66 4.07
CA MET A 104 8.78 8.54 4.67
C MET A 104 10.24 8.47 4.19
N THR A 105 10.49 8.68 2.90
CA THR A 105 11.86 8.72 2.36
C THR A 105 12.69 9.79 3.05
N ILE A 106 12.18 11.02 3.11
CA ILE A 106 12.90 12.17 3.71
C ILE A 106 13.17 11.87 5.19
N VAL A 107 12.16 11.45 5.94
CA VAL A 107 12.28 11.20 7.38
C VAL A 107 13.27 10.07 7.67
N GLN A 108 13.25 8.98 6.90
CA GLN A 108 14.18 7.86 7.10
C GLN A 108 15.62 8.22 6.75
N LEU A 109 15.86 9.02 5.70
CA LEU A 109 17.20 9.50 5.37
C LEU A 109 17.74 10.44 6.45
N ILE A 110 16.88 11.31 7.02
CA ILE A 110 17.28 12.18 8.16
C ILE A 110 17.59 11.30 9.38
N THR A 111 16.74 10.30 9.68
CA THR A 111 16.95 9.37 10.81
C THR A 111 18.28 8.64 10.67
N ALA A 112 18.59 8.13 9.48
CA ALA A 112 19.85 7.47 9.19
C ALA A 112 21.06 8.41 9.40
N THR A 113 20.96 9.64 8.87
CA THR A 113 22.01 10.63 8.98
C THR A 113 22.29 11.01 10.44
N VAL A 114 21.23 11.31 11.21
CA VAL A 114 21.34 11.63 12.64
C VAL A 114 21.96 10.46 13.42
N GLY A 115 21.50 9.25 13.16
CA GLY A 115 21.99 8.05 13.85
C GLY A 115 23.47 7.75 13.55
N VAL A 116 23.90 7.90 12.30
CA VAL A 116 25.29 7.61 11.90
C VAL A 116 26.26 8.72 12.32
N THR A 117 25.84 9.98 12.35
CA THR A 117 26.73 11.11 12.66
C THR A 117 26.80 11.41 14.15
N VAL A 118 25.65 11.65 14.78
CA VAL A 118 25.58 12.12 16.18
C VAL A 118 25.35 10.97 17.15
N GLY A 119 24.64 9.91 16.74
CA GLY A 119 24.31 8.76 17.57
C GLY A 119 25.46 7.78 17.84
N ARG A 120 26.69 8.08 17.41
CA ARG A 120 27.86 7.23 17.65
C ARG A 120 28.25 7.23 19.13
N ALA A 121 28.63 6.05 19.64
CA ALA A 121 29.17 5.91 20.98
C ALA A 121 30.38 6.83 21.20
N GLY A 122 30.41 7.54 22.34
CA GLY A 122 31.43 8.52 22.66
C GLY A 122 31.13 9.97 22.29
N ASN A 123 30.01 10.23 21.59
CA ASN A 123 29.57 11.61 21.35
C ASN A 123 28.76 12.09 22.58
N PRO A 124 29.06 13.27 23.16
CA PRO A 124 28.33 13.82 24.31
C PRO A 124 26.83 14.03 24.03
N ASN A 125 26.47 14.19 22.75
CA ASN A 125 25.09 14.38 22.32
C ASN A 125 24.39 13.10 21.84
N ALA A 126 24.97 11.92 22.03
CA ALA A 126 24.41 10.64 21.59
C ALA A 126 23.00 10.39 22.13
N SER A 127 22.74 10.71 23.41
CA SER A 127 21.44 10.59 24.03
C SER A 127 20.36 11.45 23.34
N ASN A 128 20.69 12.71 23.05
CA ASN A 128 19.78 13.61 22.34
C ASN A 128 19.53 13.14 20.89
N ALA A 129 20.54 12.57 20.24
CA ALA A 129 20.40 12.02 18.89
C ALA A 129 19.45 10.83 18.88
N VAL A 130 19.52 9.93 19.86
CA VAL A 130 18.60 8.78 19.96
C VAL A 130 17.16 9.25 20.21
N ILE A 131 16.95 10.24 21.07
CA ILE A 131 15.62 10.86 21.26
C ILE A 131 15.08 11.46 19.96
N ALA A 132 15.91 12.18 19.22
CA ALA A 132 15.56 12.72 17.90
C ALA A 132 15.21 11.61 16.90
N MET A 133 15.96 10.51 16.87
CA MET A 133 15.65 9.34 16.05
C MET A 133 14.29 8.75 16.40
N ILE A 134 13.95 8.60 17.68
CA ILE A 134 12.64 8.10 18.12
C ILE A 134 11.52 9.01 17.62
N ALA A 135 11.67 10.32 17.75
CA ALA A 135 10.70 11.29 17.27
C ALA A 135 10.49 11.19 15.74
N LEU A 136 11.58 11.06 14.98
CA LEU A 136 11.54 10.87 13.53
C LEU A 136 10.90 9.52 13.16
N ILE A 137 11.18 8.46 13.90
CA ILE A 137 10.55 7.15 13.70
C ILE A 137 9.05 7.23 13.97
N CYS A 138 8.61 7.91 15.03
CA CYS A 138 7.19 8.15 15.30
C CYS A 138 6.53 8.92 14.15
N LEU A 139 7.20 9.93 13.60
CA LEU A 139 6.71 10.67 12.44
C LEU A 139 6.58 9.76 11.21
N ASN A 140 7.58 8.90 10.96
CA ASN A 140 7.54 7.92 9.88
C ASN A 140 6.37 6.95 10.03
N ILE A 141 6.12 6.44 11.24
CA ILE A 141 4.99 5.56 11.56
C ILE A 141 3.66 6.27 11.32
N ALA A 142 3.52 7.53 11.76
CA ALA A 142 2.32 8.31 11.51
C ALA A 142 2.05 8.51 10.01
N MET A 143 3.09 8.85 9.24
CA MET A 143 2.97 8.95 7.78
C MET A 143 2.54 7.64 7.14
N PHE A 144 3.14 6.52 7.55
CA PHE A 144 2.75 5.18 7.09
C PHE A 144 1.29 4.87 7.43
N ALA A 145 0.89 5.08 8.69
CA ALA A 145 -0.45 4.77 9.19
C ALA A 145 -1.56 5.58 8.50
N ILE A 146 -1.26 6.82 8.09
CA ILE A 146 -2.20 7.67 7.36
C ILE A 146 -2.26 7.31 5.88
N THR A 147 -1.17 6.79 5.30
CA THR A 147 -1.04 6.62 3.85
C THR A 147 -0.89 5.14 3.45
N TRP A 148 0.32 4.60 3.41
CA TRP A 148 0.64 3.28 2.88
C TRP A 148 -0.02 2.12 3.62
N GLY A 149 -0.25 2.25 4.93
CA GLY A 149 -0.90 1.21 5.73
C GLY A 149 -2.27 0.83 5.15
N PRO A 150 -3.28 1.68 5.26
CA PRO A 150 -4.64 1.39 4.79
C PRO A 150 -4.78 1.50 3.27
N VAL A 151 -4.15 2.51 2.63
CA VAL A 151 -4.38 2.83 1.20
C VAL A 151 -3.93 1.69 0.28
N ALA A 152 -2.86 0.98 0.61
CA ALA A 152 -2.42 -0.17 -0.19
C ALA A 152 -3.50 -1.26 -0.28
N TRP A 153 -4.21 -1.52 0.81
CA TRP A 153 -5.32 -2.48 0.84
C TRP A 153 -6.54 -1.99 0.04
N VAL A 154 -6.86 -0.70 0.16
CA VAL A 154 -7.93 -0.07 -0.63
C VAL A 154 -7.63 -0.18 -2.13
N VAL A 155 -6.43 0.20 -2.56
CA VAL A 155 -6.00 0.11 -3.96
C VAL A 155 -6.09 -1.32 -4.49
N VAL A 156 -5.60 -2.31 -3.74
CA VAL A 156 -5.71 -3.72 -4.12
C VAL A 156 -7.16 -4.14 -4.26
N GLY A 157 -8.03 -3.72 -3.33
CA GLY A 157 -9.46 -4.02 -3.38
C GLY A 157 -10.18 -3.40 -4.57
N GLU A 158 -9.73 -2.25 -5.08
CA GLU A 158 -10.35 -1.50 -6.17
C GLU A 158 -9.75 -1.82 -7.56
N THR A 159 -8.56 -2.43 -7.61
CA THR A 159 -7.84 -2.69 -8.88
C THR A 159 -8.43 -3.84 -9.68
N PHE A 160 -9.01 -4.84 -9.02
CA PHE A 160 -9.47 -6.06 -9.68
C PHE A 160 -10.94 -6.00 -10.08
N PRO A 161 -11.29 -6.43 -11.32
CA PRO A 161 -12.68 -6.57 -11.75
C PRO A 161 -13.37 -7.69 -10.98
N LEU A 162 -14.69 -7.59 -10.80
CA LEU A 162 -15.50 -8.50 -9.98
C LEU A 162 -15.22 -10.00 -10.23
N PRO A 163 -15.08 -10.50 -11.48
CA PRO A 163 -14.93 -11.93 -11.71
C PRO A 163 -13.66 -12.56 -11.13
N ILE A 164 -12.55 -11.80 -11.03
CA ILE A 164 -11.26 -12.29 -10.52
C ILE A 164 -10.84 -11.65 -9.21
N ARG A 165 -11.64 -10.73 -8.64
CA ARG A 165 -11.29 -9.89 -7.50
C ARG A 165 -10.82 -10.69 -6.29
N ALA A 166 -11.56 -11.71 -5.88
CA ALA A 166 -11.21 -12.52 -4.71
C ALA A 166 -9.83 -13.18 -4.86
N ARG A 167 -9.51 -13.67 -6.05
CA ARG A 167 -8.22 -14.33 -6.34
C ARG A 167 -7.10 -13.34 -6.52
N GLY A 168 -7.35 -12.23 -7.22
CA GLY A 168 -6.37 -11.15 -7.37
C GLY A 168 -5.97 -10.55 -6.02
N VAL A 169 -6.93 -10.30 -5.13
CA VAL A 169 -6.68 -9.86 -3.75
C VAL A 169 -5.91 -10.92 -2.98
N ALA A 170 -6.26 -12.22 -3.10
CA ALA A 170 -5.55 -13.30 -2.43
C ALA A 170 -4.08 -13.40 -2.86
N ILE A 171 -3.79 -13.33 -4.18
CA ILE A 171 -2.41 -13.34 -4.70
C ILE A 171 -1.64 -12.11 -4.18
N SER A 172 -2.27 -10.94 -4.17
CA SER A 172 -1.65 -9.71 -3.66
C SER A 172 -1.35 -9.83 -2.16
N THR A 173 -2.27 -10.38 -1.37
CA THR A 173 -2.09 -10.67 0.06
C THR A 173 -0.97 -11.68 0.29
N ALA A 174 -0.88 -12.73 -0.53
CA ALA A 174 0.22 -13.69 -0.45
C ALA A 174 1.58 -13.02 -0.69
N SER A 175 1.67 -12.07 -1.63
CA SER A 175 2.86 -11.24 -1.83
C SER A 175 3.22 -10.44 -0.58
N ASN A 176 2.22 -9.82 0.09
CA ASN A 176 2.43 -9.09 1.34
C ASN A 176 3.11 -9.97 2.40
N TRP A 177 2.53 -11.13 2.68
CA TRP A 177 3.05 -12.04 3.71
C TRP A 177 4.40 -12.66 3.32
N PHE A 178 4.63 -12.91 2.03
CA PHE A 178 5.93 -13.38 1.55
C PHE A 178 7.03 -12.35 1.84
N PHE A 179 6.83 -11.08 1.48
CA PHE A 179 7.81 -10.02 1.75
C PHE A 179 7.91 -9.68 3.24
N ASN A 180 6.82 -9.80 4.00
CA ASN A 180 6.85 -9.70 5.45
C ASN A 180 7.78 -10.74 6.07
N CYS A 181 7.62 -12.01 5.69
CA CYS A 181 8.49 -13.11 6.14
C CYS A 181 9.95 -12.87 5.72
N LEU A 182 10.19 -12.44 4.47
CA LEU A 182 11.52 -12.13 3.98
C LEU A 182 12.21 -11.06 4.84
N ILE A 183 11.51 -9.97 5.17
CA ILE A 183 12.02 -8.89 6.03
C ILE A 183 12.31 -9.43 7.44
N ALA A 184 11.41 -10.22 8.00
CA ALA A 184 11.61 -10.81 9.34
C ALA A 184 12.85 -11.70 9.40
N VAL A 185 13.15 -12.46 8.33
CA VAL A 185 14.35 -13.31 8.26
C VAL A 185 15.61 -12.51 7.98
N VAL A 186 15.57 -11.51 7.08
CA VAL A 186 16.77 -10.76 6.67
C VAL A 186 17.19 -9.72 7.72
N THR A 187 16.25 -9.13 8.44
CA THR A 187 16.54 -8.04 9.38
C THR A 187 17.58 -8.38 10.45
N PRO A 188 17.56 -9.56 11.14
CA PRO A 188 18.59 -9.91 12.13
C PRO A 188 20.01 -9.92 11.54
N TYR A 189 20.16 -10.27 10.26
CA TYR A 189 21.46 -10.24 9.57
C TYR A 189 21.90 -8.81 9.23
N LEU A 190 20.98 -7.88 9.05
CA LEU A 190 21.29 -6.47 8.79
C LEU A 190 21.74 -5.73 10.05
N VAL A 191 21.08 -5.96 11.19
CA VAL A 191 21.29 -5.17 12.42
C VAL A 191 21.94 -5.97 13.56
N GLY A 192 22.05 -7.29 13.43
CA GLY A 192 22.62 -8.16 14.46
C GLY A 192 24.11 -7.94 14.66
N ASN A 193 24.60 -8.34 15.85
CA ASN A 193 26.01 -8.31 16.22
C ASN A 193 26.70 -9.69 16.09
N ALA A 194 26.00 -10.69 15.53
CA ALA A 194 26.54 -12.04 15.36
C ALA A 194 27.62 -12.09 14.26
N PRO A 195 28.57 -13.04 14.32
CA PRO A 195 29.52 -13.24 13.23
C PRO A 195 28.79 -13.48 11.90
N GLY A 196 29.12 -12.70 10.88
CA GLY A 196 28.46 -12.74 9.57
C GLY A 196 27.28 -11.75 9.39
N SER A 197 26.91 -10.99 10.41
CA SER A 197 25.95 -9.90 10.31
C SER A 197 26.58 -8.65 9.74
N ALA A 198 25.79 -7.84 9.00
CA ALA A 198 26.25 -6.57 8.44
C ALA A 198 26.46 -5.47 9.51
N ASN A 199 25.86 -5.65 10.69
CA ASN A 199 25.93 -4.71 11.83
C ASN A 199 25.72 -3.25 11.43
N MET A 200 24.70 -2.99 10.62
CA MET A 200 24.44 -1.66 10.05
C MET A 200 24.03 -0.62 11.10
N GLY A 201 23.49 -1.06 12.25
CA GLY A 201 22.99 -0.14 13.26
C GLY A 201 22.02 0.89 12.64
N PRO A 202 22.18 2.21 12.96
CA PRO A 202 21.34 3.26 12.40
C PRO A 202 21.41 3.40 10.88
N ALA A 203 22.48 2.93 10.23
CA ALA A 203 22.61 2.98 8.77
C ALA A 203 21.57 2.16 8.04
N VAL A 204 20.87 1.24 8.71
CA VAL A 204 19.76 0.46 8.13
C VAL A 204 18.64 1.37 7.61
N PHE A 205 18.45 2.56 8.17
CA PHE A 205 17.46 3.52 7.68
C PHE A 205 17.81 4.12 6.31
N PHE A 206 19.08 4.09 5.86
CA PHE A 206 19.42 4.41 4.47
C PHE A 206 18.88 3.36 3.50
N LEU A 207 18.93 2.08 3.88
CA LEU A 207 18.35 1.00 3.09
C LEU A 207 16.82 1.18 2.96
N TRP A 208 16.13 1.37 4.07
CA TRP A 208 14.67 1.55 4.07
C TRP A 208 14.25 2.83 3.35
N GLY A 209 14.98 3.94 3.54
CA GLY A 209 14.76 5.18 2.81
C GLY A 209 14.95 5.02 1.30
N GLY A 210 15.97 4.28 0.88
CA GLY A 210 16.18 3.92 -0.53
C GLY A 210 15.03 3.09 -1.09
N LEU A 211 14.53 2.10 -0.35
CA LEU A 211 13.39 1.29 -0.76
C LEU A 211 12.08 2.11 -0.80
N CYS A 212 11.92 3.11 0.05
CA CYS A 212 10.82 4.07 -0.05
C CYS A 212 10.87 4.89 -1.35
N CYS A 213 12.06 5.21 -1.88
CA CYS A 213 12.17 5.83 -3.21
C CYS A 213 11.62 4.93 -4.32
N PHE A 214 11.84 3.61 -4.25
CA PHE A 214 11.22 2.67 -5.19
C PHE A 214 9.70 2.62 -5.02
N SER A 215 9.21 2.67 -3.77
CA SER A 215 7.77 2.75 -3.49
C SER A 215 7.15 4.03 -4.04
N LEU A 216 7.86 5.16 -3.93
CA LEU A 216 7.47 6.44 -4.55
C LEU A 216 7.39 6.32 -6.08
N ALA A 217 8.43 5.78 -6.71
CA ALA A 217 8.46 5.56 -8.15
C ALA A 217 7.33 4.64 -8.60
N PHE A 218 7.10 3.53 -7.88
CA PHE A 218 6.01 2.61 -8.14
C PHE A 218 4.64 3.31 -8.09
N ALA A 219 4.37 4.06 -7.02
CA ALA A 219 3.11 4.80 -6.86
C ALA A 219 2.93 5.84 -7.97
N TYR A 220 3.99 6.54 -8.35
CA TYR A 220 3.94 7.58 -9.38
C TYR A 220 3.68 7.02 -10.78
N PHE A 221 4.32 5.90 -11.15
CA PHE A 221 4.26 5.37 -12.52
C PHE A 221 3.13 4.37 -12.75
N LEU A 222 2.78 3.57 -11.74
CA LEU A 222 1.93 2.39 -11.93
C LEU A 222 0.57 2.48 -11.25
N VAL A 223 0.42 3.27 -10.17
CA VAL A 223 -0.84 3.34 -9.44
C VAL A 223 -1.76 4.39 -10.07
N PRO A 224 -2.95 3.99 -10.54
CA PRO A 224 -3.96 4.93 -11.02
C PRO A 224 -4.69 5.61 -9.86
N GLU A 225 -5.28 6.78 -10.12
CA GLU A 225 -6.22 7.40 -9.19
C GLU A 225 -7.62 6.81 -9.40
N MET A 226 -8.21 6.29 -8.34
CA MET A 226 -9.50 5.58 -8.40
C MET A 226 -10.58 6.25 -7.54
N ARG A 227 -10.30 7.46 -7.03
CA ARG A 227 -11.20 8.18 -6.13
C ARG A 227 -12.56 8.43 -6.78
N GLY A 228 -13.64 8.02 -6.10
CA GLY A 228 -15.01 8.31 -6.52
C GLY A 228 -15.50 7.52 -7.74
N LEU A 229 -14.73 6.54 -8.21
CA LEU A 229 -15.09 5.69 -9.33
C LEU A 229 -15.69 4.36 -8.85
N SER A 230 -16.70 3.86 -9.55
CA SER A 230 -17.17 2.49 -9.39
C SER A 230 -16.16 1.50 -9.98
N LEU A 231 -16.25 0.22 -9.60
CA LEU A 231 -15.33 -0.82 -10.10
C LEU A 231 -15.38 -0.95 -11.64
N GLU A 232 -16.57 -0.78 -12.24
CA GLU A 232 -16.77 -0.81 -13.67
C GLU A 232 -16.14 0.41 -14.35
N GLN A 233 -16.22 1.58 -13.71
CA GLN A 233 -15.57 2.80 -14.17
C GLN A 233 -14.05 2.72 -14.07
N VAL A 234 -13.52 2.09 -13.03
CA VAL A 234 -12.08 1.79 -12.91
C VAL A 234 -11.63 0.88 -14.04
N ASP A 235 -12.44 -0.11 -14.42
CA ASP A 235 -12.16 -1.01 -15.54
C ASP A 235 -12.01 -0.24 -16.86
N LYS A 236 -12.97 0.63 -17.19
CA LYS A 236 -12.93 1.50 -18.36
C LYS A 236 -11.76 2.50 -18.31
N MET A 237 -11.57 3.15 -17.16
CA MET A 237 -10.45 4.08 -16.98
C MET A 237 -9.09 3.42 -17.26
N MET A 238 -8.87 2.20 -16.78
CA MET A 238 -7.62 1.47 -16.99
C MET A 238 -7.43 1.07 -18.48
N GLU A 239 -8.51 0.96 -19.25
CA GLU A 239 -8.45 0.70 -20.69
C GLU A 239 -8.10 1.96 -21.49
N GLU A 240 -8.67 3.11 -21.13
CA GLU A 240 -8.59 4.35 -21.91
C GLU A 240 -7.36 5.19 -21.57
N VAL A 241 -6.90 5.19 -20.31
CA VAL A 241 -5.85 6.11 -19.86
C VAL A 241 -4.71 5.41 -19.13
N THR A 242 -3.53 6.05 -19.18
CA THR A 242 -2.37 5.63 -18.37
C THR A 242 -2.53 6.07 -16.92
N PRO A 243 -1.88 5.40 -15.94
CA PRO A 243 -1.98 5.76 -14.51
C PRO A 243 -1.68 7.23 -14.21
N ARG A 244 -0.76 7.86 -14.95
CA ARG A 244 -0.42 9.27 -14.78
C ARG A 244 -1.57 10.23 -15.15
N LYS A 245 -2.38 9.87 -16.13
CA LYS A 245 -3.50 10.69 -16.62
C LYS A 245 -4.83 10.34 -15.93
N SER A 246 -4.86 9.31 -15.11
CA SER A 246 -6.07 8.81 -14.43
C SER A 246 -6.74 9.85 -13.53
N ALA A 247 -5.97 10.74 -12.90
CA ALA A 247 -6.51 11.76 -11.99
C ALA A 247 -7.42 12.81 -12.68
N GLY A 248 -7.32 12.96 -13.97
CA GLY A 248 -8.16 13.86 -14.77
C GLY A 248 -9.23 13.14 -15.60
N TRP A 249 -9.34 11.83 -15.49
CA TRP A 249 -10.34 11.06 -16.22
C TRP A 249 -11.73 11.25 -15.58
N VAL A 250 -12.72 11.55 -16.41
CA VAL A 250 -14.12 11.72 -16.00
C VAL A 250 -14.95 10.67 -16.74
N PRO A 251 -15.81 9.91 -16.06
CA PRO A 251 -16.66 8.94 -16.70
C PRO A 251 -17.61 9.64 -17.68
N THR A 252 -17.64 9.19 -18.92
CA THR A 252 -18.48 9.76 -20.01
C THR A 252 -19.95 9.36 -19.88
N THR A 253 -20.25 8.34 -19.08
CA THR A 253 -21.61 7.83 -18.89
C THR A 253 -21.90 7.63 -17.41
N THR A 254 -23.12 7.95 -16.99
CA THR A 254 -23.61 7.63 -15.64
C THR A 254 -23.79 6.11 -15.53
N PHE A 255 -23.54 5.53 -14.35
CA PHE A 255 -23.74 4.09 -14.06
C PHE A 255 -25.07 3.53 -14.59
N VAL A 256 -26.14 4.33 -14.48
CA VAL A 256 -27.48 3.97 -15.00
C VAL A 256 -27.50 3.87 -16.52
N ALA A 257 -26.84 4.77 -17.23
CA ALA A 257 -26.77 4.75 -18.69
C ALA A 257 -25.92 3.58 -19.22
N ASP A 258 -24.88 3.17 -18.50
CA ASP A 258 -24.10 1.99 -18.83
C ASP A 258 -24.88 0.68 -18.59
N MET A 259 -25.66 0.58 -17.51
CA MET A 259 -26.54 -0.55 -17.27
C MET A 259 -27.63 -0.68 -18.33
N GLN A 260 -28.19 0.43 -18.79
CA GLN A 260 -29.18 0.43 -19.87
C GLN A 260 -28.59 0.02 -21.22
N ARG A 261 -27.33 0.36 -21.50
CA ARG A 261 -26.62 -0.07 -22.72
C ARG A 261 -26.32 -1.56 -22.74
N ASP A 262 -25.92 -2.14 -21.62
CA ASP A 262 -25.62 -3.57 -21.50
C ASP A 262 -26.89 -4.45 -21.57
N GLN A 263 -28.08 -3.90 -21.28
CA GLN A 263 -29.36 -4.62 -21.40
C GLN A 263 -29.86 -4.73 -22.84
N GLY A 264 -29.24 -4.08 -23.81
CA GLY A 264 -29.60 -4.14 -25.22
C GLY A 264 -30.96 -3.47 -25.56
N PRO A 265 -31.23 -3.09 -26.82
CA PRO A 265 -32.50 -2.49 -27.21
C PRO A 265 -33.61 -3.54 -27.32
N GLY A 266 -34.00 -4.22 -26.23
CA GLY A 266 -34.96 -5.30 -26.31
C GLY A 266 -35.65 -5.72 -25.03
N ARG A 267 -35.34 -5.15 -23.87
CA ARG A 267 -36.09 -5.42 -22.66
C ARG A 267 -36.63 -4.11 -22.07
N ALA A 268 -37.66 -3.59 -22.74
CA ALA A 268 -38.56 -2.66 -22.08
C ALA A 268 -39.18 -3.44 -20.91
N VAL A 269 -38.94 -2.99 -19.70
CA VAL A 269 -39.67 -3.44 -18.52
C VAL A 269 -41.11 -2.97 -18.76
N ASN A 270 -42.00 -3.89 -19.11
CA ASN A 270 -43.42 -3.67 -19.03
C ASN A 270 -43.75 -3.43 -17.56
N ASN A 271 -43.76 -2.16 -17.15
CA ASN A 271 -44.47 -1.72 -15.96
C ASN A 271 -45.98 -1.77 -16.31
N GLU A 272 -46.55 -2.95 -16.42
CA GLU A 272 -47.98 -3.11 -16.26
C GLU A 272 -48.30 -2.95 -14.77
N GLU A 273 -48.77 -1.77 -14.39
CA GLU A 273 -49.51 -1.57 -13.14
C GLU A 273 -50.65 -2.58 -13.09
N PRO A 274 -50.83 -3.34 -12.03
CA PRO A 274 -52.00 -4.19 -11.87
C PRO A 274 -53.22 -3.27 -11.74
N ALA A 275 -54.16 -3.44 -12.66
CA ALA A 275 -55.45 -2.77 -12.64
C ALA A 275 -56.15 -2.99 -11.29
N PRO A 276 -56.82 -1.96 -10.71
CA PRO A 276 -57.52 -2.12 -9.45
C PRO A 276 -58.68 -3.09 -9.65
N GLN A 277 -58.71 -4.18 -8.88
CA GLN A 277 -59.83 -5.10 -8.79
C GLN A 277 -60.99 -4.35 -8.12
N ALA A 278 -62.07 -4.14 -8.90
CA ALA A 278 -63.32 -3.66 -8.37
C ALA A 278 -63.97 -4.80 -7.54
N VAL A 279 -64.42 -4.43 -6.34
CA VAL A 279 -65.25 -5.21 -5.42
C VAL A 279 -66.71 -5.12 -5.90
#